data_114222a00785328449b3b0a5ce23de5a
#
_entry.id   114222a00785328449b3b0a5ce23de5a
#
_cell.length_a   1.000
_cell.length_b   1.000
_cell.length_c   1.000
_cell.angle_alpha   90.00
_cell.angle_beta   90.00
_cell.angle_gamma   90.00
#
_symmetry.space_group_name_H-M   'P 1'
#
loop_
_entity.id
_entity.type
_entity.pdbx_description
1 polymer ?
#
loop_
_entity_poly.entity_id
_entity_poly.type
_entity_poly.pdbx_seq_one_letter_code
_entity_poly.pdbx_strand_id
1 'polypeptide(L)'
;MYKILEKTQFSEKVFKFRIEAPAIAKHAHAGQFLMVRANETGERVPFTLAGWNGDEGWVEFIFMVIGKTTEMLSTYEAGESLRDVVGPLGVPTEMAEGPCAVIGGGAGLAIAFPVAKHLVETGHEVHAIMGARTKDLLLMEDQFRELLDEDHIHITTDDGSYGEQGVVTAPLERLLQDKAVSQVFCVGPVPMMKFSTLTAQKYDTPITASLNPIMVDGTGMCGCCRVEVGGVTKFACVDGPDFDATLVDWDDLRARQAAYRSEEGESLKAYEEKSCACH
;
A
#
# COMPACT_ATOMS: atom_id res chain seq x y z
N MET A 1 -24.10 -0.34 5.69
CA MET A 1 -23.12 -0.98 6.58
C MET A 1 -22.53 -2.17 5.84
N TYR A 2 -21.24 -2.43 6.01
CA TYR A 2 -20.48 -3.47 5.30
C TYR A 2 -20.03 -4.51 6.29
N LYS A 3 -20.55 -5.74 6.19
CA LYS A 3 -20.29 -6.81 7.14
C LYS A 3 -18.86 -7.35 6.95
N ILE A 4 -18.13 -7.53 8.04
CA ILE A 4 -16.85 -8.22 8.07
C ILE A 4 -17.14 -9.72 8.01
N LEU A 5 -16.75 -10.36 6.92
CA LEU A 5 -16.92 -11.81 6.70
C LEU A 5 -15.81 -12.61 7.36
N GLU A 6 -14.58 -12.08 7.32
CA GLU A 6 -13.39 -12.71 7.85
C GLU A 6 -12.40 -11.66 8.36
N LYS A 7 -11.73 -11.99 9.47
CA LYS A 7 -10.57 -11.29 10.00
C LYS A 7 -9.40 -12.24 10.06
N THR A 8 -8.30 -11.90 9.41
CA THR A 8 -7.04 -12.62 9.50
C THR A 8 -5.99 -11.72 10.14
N GLN A 9 -5.24 -12.23 11.11
CA GLN A 9 -4.13 -11.54 11.72
C GLN A 9 -2.81 -12.14 11.21
N PHE A 10 -1.99 -11.34 10.52
CA PHE A 10 -0.67 -11.77 10.03
C PHE A 10 0.44 -11.56 11.05
N SER A 11 0.32 -10.51 11.87
CA SER A 11 1.23 -10.22 12.98
C SER A 11 0.50 -9.44 14.06
N GLU A 12 1.17 -9.10 15.17
CA GLU A 12 0.57 -8.31 16.26
C GLU A 12 -0.11 -7.02 15.76
N LYS A 13 0.41 -6.41 14.68
CA LYS A 13 -0.06 -5.11 14.16
C LYS A 13 -0.59 -5.15 12.73
N VAL A 14 -0.68 -6.32 12.08
CA VAL A 14 -1.11 -6.41 10.69
C VAL A 14 -2.31 -7.32 10.56
N PHE A 15 -3.38 -6.78 9.97
CA PHE A 15 -4.66 -7.44 9.83
C PHE A 15 -5.15 -7.37 8.39
N LYS A 16 -5.91 -8.40 7.99
CA LYS A 16 -6.70 -8.41 6.76
C LYS A 16 -8.17 -8.53 7.12
N PHE A 17 -9.00 -7.70 6.52
CA PHE A 17 -10.44 -7.87 6.53
C PHE A 17 -10.94 -8.27 5.15
N ARG A 18 -11.84 -9.27 5.13
CA ARG A 18 -12.72 -9.54 4.01
C ARG A 18 -14.11 -9.02 4.37
N ILE A 19 -14.68 -8.17 3.52
CA ILE A 19 -15.98 -7.54 3.77
C ILE A 19 -16.95 -7.83 2.63
N GLU A 20 -18.23 -7.88 2.96
CA GLU A 20 -19.32 -7.98 1.99
C GLU A 20 -19.54 -6.63 1.29
N ALA A 21 -19.21 -6.57 -0.01
CA ALA A 21 -19.29 -5.36 -0.82
C ALA A 21 -19.52 -5.67 -2.30
N PRO A 22 -20.63 -6.28 -2.71
CA PRO A 22 -20.82 -6.83 -4.06
C PRO A 22 -20.74 -5.77 -5.16
N ALA A 23 -21.22 -4.55 -4.93
CA ALA A 23 -21.12 -3.48 -5.91
C ALA A 23 -19.68 -3.03 -6.15
N ILE A 24 -18.84 -3.06 -5.12
CA ILE A 24 -17.41 -2.74 -5.23
C ILE A 24 -16.66 -3.90 -5.89
N ALA A 25 -16.87 -5.12 -5.42
CA ALA A 25 -16.18 -6.32 -5.89
C ALA A 25 -16.32 -6.53 -7.40
N LYS A 26 -17.50 -6.21 -7.96
CA LYS A 26 -17.79 -6.35 -9.40
C LYS A 26 -16.94 -5.44 -10.29
N HIS A 27 -16.45 -4.34 -9.76
CA HIS A 27 -15.74 -3.30 -10.52
C HIS A 27 -14.30 -3.07 -10.03
N ALA A 28 -13.82 -3.89 -9.10
CA ALA A 28 -12.50 -3.78 -8.50
C ALA A 28 -11.39 -4.24 -9.46
N HIS A 29 -10.28 -3.49 -9.45
CA HIS A 29 -9.06 -3.80 -10.19
C HIS A 29 -7.83 -3.59 -9.28
N ALA A 30 -6.69 -4.21 -9.65
CA ALA A 30 -5.43 -4.02 -8.95
C ALA A 30 -5.00 -2.55 -8.93
N GLY A 31 -4.37 -2.10 -7.84
CA GLY A 31 -3.94 -0.72 -7.62
C GLY A 31 -5.02 0.23 -7.11
N GLN A 32 -6.30 -0.13 -7.25
CA GLN A 32 -7.39 0.65 -6.69
C GLN A 32 -7.49 0.49 -5.16
N PHE A 33 -8.21 1.39 -4.51
CA PHE A 33 -8.34 1.44 -3.07
C PHE A 33 -9.80 1.71 -2.63
N LEU A 34 -10.01 1.58 -1.33
CA LEU A 34 -11.26 1.86 -0.63
C LEU A 34 -11.06 3.02 0.35
N MET A 35 -12.07 3.86 0.52
CA MET A 35 -12.18 4.73 1.69
C MET A 35 -13.08 4.05 2.72
N VAL A 36 -12.53 3.74 3.88
CA VAL A 36 -13.24 3.01 4.94
C VAL A 36 -13.47 3.91 6.14
N ARG A 37 -14.68 3.85 6.70
CA ARG A 37 -15.06 4.49 7.94
C ARG A 37 -15.65 3.46 8.90
N ALA A 38 -15.02 3.29 10.04
CA ALA A 38 -15.37 2.22 10.97
C ALA A 38 -16.75 2.44 11.64
N ASN A 39 -17.00 3.62 12.20
CA ASN A 39 -18.25 3.97 12.90
C ASN A 39 -18.69 5.43 12.63
N GLU A 40 -19.72 5.90 13.29
CA GLU A 40 -20.31 7.23 13.05
C GLU A 40 -19.38 8.40 13.36
N THR A 41 -18.46 8.22 14.31
CA THR A 41 -17.48 9.24 14.73
C THR A 41 -16.09 8.98 14.19
N GLY A 42 -15.89 7.86 13.43
CA GLY A 42 -14.62 7.45 12.85
C GLY A 42 -14.22 8.34 11.69
N GLU A 43 -12.93 8.46 11.51
CA GLU A 43 -12.31 9.09 10.36
C GLU A 43 -12.39 8.17 9.14
N ARG A 44 -12.31 8.73 7.95
CA ARG A 44 -12.15 7.97 6.71
C ARG A 44 -10.68 7.74 6.44
N VAL A 45 -10.32 6.50 6.13
CA VAL A 45 -8.96 6.10 5.83
C VAL A 45 -8.89 5.31 4.52
N PRO A 46 -7.88 5.53 3.69
CA PRO A 46 -7.69 4.77 2.46
C PRO A 46 -7.02 3.43 2.75
N PHE A 47 -7.53 2.36 2.13
CA PHE A 47 -6.88 1.05 2.10
C PHE A 47 -6.89 0.49 0.68
N THR A 48 -5.75 0.05 0.21
CA THR A 48 -5.63 -0.60 -1.10
C THR A 48 -6.40 -1.92 -1.11
N LEU A 49 -7.07 -2.22 -2.22
CA LEU A 49 -7.71 -3.50 -2.47
C LEU A 49 -6.63 -4.60 -2.54
N ALA A 50 -6.70 -5.55 -1.61
CA ALA A 50 -5.78 -6.68 -1.52
C ALA A 50 -6.33 -7.94 -2.21
N GLY A 51 -7.63 -7.98 -2.45
CA GLY A 51 -8.32 -9.07 -3.13
C GLY A 51 -9.81 -8.74 -3.32
N TRP A 52 -10.43 -9.43 -4.25
CA TRP A 52 -11.86 -9.31 -4.51
C TRP A 52 -12.40 -10.53 -5.26
N ASN A 53 -13.69 -10.76 -5.13
CA ASN A 53 -14.42 -11.72 -5.94
C ASN A 53 -15.80 -11.13 -6.31
N GLY A 54 -15.96 -10.84 -7.59
CA GLY A 54 -17.20 -10.22 -8.10
C GLY A 54 -18.41 -11.14 -8.03
N ASP A 55 -18.22 -12.46 -8.14
CA ASP A 55 -19.30 -13.46 -8.11
C ASP A 55 -19.77 -13.72 -6.68
N GLU A 56 -18.85 -13.79 -5.73
CA GLU A 56 -19.15 -13.96 -4.30
C GLU A 56 -19.46 -12.65 -3.59
N GLY A 57 -19.14 -11.51 -4.20
CA GLY A 57 -19.50 -10.18 -3.71
C GLY A 57 -18.68 -9.69 -2.51
N TRP A 58 -17.42 -10.07 -2.40
CA TRP A 58 -16.54 -9.61 -1.32
C TRP A 58 -15.31 -8.88 -1.84
N VAL A 59 -14.74 -8.02 -0.99
CA VAL A 59 -13.42 -7.39 -1.17
C VAL A 59 -12.57 -7.57 0.08
N GLU A 60 -11.26 -7.55 -0.10
CA GLU A 60 -10.27 -7.60 0.98
C GLU A 60 -9.42 -6.35 0.99
N PHE A 61 -9.01 -5.93 2.18
CA PHE A 61 -7.96 -4.95 2.39
C PHE A 61 -7.09 -5.34 3.59
N ILE A 62 -5.81 -4.94 3.52
CA ILE A 62 -4.83 -5.19 4.57
C ILE A 62 -4.49 -3.85 5.21
N PHE A 63 -4.36 -3.83 6.53
CA PHE A 63 -3.96 -2.64 7.25
C PHE A 63 -2.97 -2.95 8.37
N MET A 64 -2.12 -1.97 8.64
CA MET A 64 -1.21 -1.97 9.78
C MET A 64 -1.69 -0.97 10.83
N VAL A 65 -1.62 -1.38 12.09
CA VAL A 65 -1.95 -0.52 13.23
C VAL A 65 -0.84 0.51 13.43
N ILE A 66 -1.14 1.76 13.06
CA ILE A 66 -0.20 2.89 13.13
C ILE A 66 -0.79 4.16 13.75
N GLY A 67 -2.11 4.21 13.93
CA GLY A 67 -2.81 5.36 14.47
C GLY A 67 -4.19 4.99 14.99
N LYS A 68 -4.90 5.95 15.58
CA LYS A 68 -6.19 5.78 16.25
C LYS A 68 -7.21 4.94 15.45
N THR A 69 -7.40 5.25 14.16
CA THR A 69 -8.41 4.56 13.36
C THR A 69 -8.05 3.11 13.10
N THR A 70 -6.77 2.81 12.83
CA THR A 70 -6.31 1.43 12.63
C THR A 70 -6.24 0.64 13.93
N GLU A 71 -5.95 1.30 15.07
CA GLU A 71 -6.08 0.71 16.40
C GLU A 71 -7.54 0.30 16.67
N MET A 72 -8.49 1.20 16.43
CA MET A 72 -9.92 0.90 16.57
C MET A 72 -10.35 -0.22 15.62
N LEU A 73 -9.93 -0.21 14.34
CA LEU A 73 -10.26 -1.28 13.39
C LEU A 73 -9.74 -2.64 13.86
N SER A 74 -8.57 -2.69 14.48
CA SER A 74 -8.00 -3.96 14.95
C SER A 74 -8.85 -4.65 16.01
N THR A 75 -9.74 -3.93 16.69
CA THR A 75 -10.67 -4.50 17.69
C THR A 75 -11.94 -5.09 17.09
N TYR A 76 -12.23 -4.83 15.81
CA TYR A 76 -13.41 -5.39 15.15
C TYR A 76 -13.23 -6.87 14.85
N GLU A 77 -14.33 -7.64 14.91
CA GLU A 77 -14.34 -9.07 14.66
C GLU A 77 -15.25 -9.46 13.47
N ALA A 78 -15.05 -10.67 12.97
CA ALA A 78 -15.94 -11.23 11.96
C ALA A 78 -17.39 -11.26 12.47
N GLY A 79 -18.32 -10.83 11.61
CA GLY A 79 -19.74 -10.65 11.96
C GLY A 79 -20.12 -9.21 12.30
N GLU A 80 -19.19 -8.36 12.72
CA GLU A 80 -19.40 -6.93 12.90
C GLU A 80 -19.46 -6.18 11.56
N SER A 81 -19.78 -4.90 11.59
CA SER A 81 -19.96 -4.13 10.35
C SER A 81 -19.23 -2.79 10.41
N LEU A 82 -18.62 -2.44 9.31
CA LEU A 82 -18.10 -1.09 9.05
C LEU A 82 -19.24 -0.16 8.65
N ARG A 83 -19.13 1.10 9.04
CA ARG A 83 -20.16 2.11 8.79
C ARG A 83 -20.30 2.43 7.31
N ASP A 84 -19.19 2.84 6.68
CA ASP A 84 -19.15 3.23 5.29
C ASP A 84 -17.90 2.62 4.61
N VAL A 85 -18.07 2.17 3.37
CA VAL A 85 -16.99 1.81 2.46
C VAL A 85 -17.32 2.38 1.11
N VAL A 86 -16.42 3.18 0.56
CA VAL A 86 -16.56 3.80 -0.76
C VAL A 86 -15.46 3.28 -1.66
N GLY A 87 -15.82 2.83 -2.84
CA GLY A 87 -14.88 2.29 -3.82
C GLY A 87 -15.58 1.55 -4.98
N PRO A 88 -14.81 0.94 -5.89
CA PRO A 88 -13.35 1.11 -5.99
C PRO A 88 -13.00 2.54 -6.38
N LEU A 89 -11.90 3.08 -5.86
CA LEU A 89 -11.41 4.42 -6.11
C LEU A 89 -10.01 4.36 -6.72
N GLY A 90 -9.63 5.45 -7.38
CA GLY A 90 -8.36 5.54 -8.10
C GLY A 90 -8.38 4.84 -9.46
N VAL A 91 -7.29 5.02 -10.19
CA VAL A 91 -7.05 4.40 -11.50
C VAL A 91 -6.42 3.02 -11.27
N PRO A 92 -6.83 1.97 -12.00
CA PRO A 92 -6.14 0.68 -11.96
C PRO A 92 -4.65 0.80 -12.30
N THR A 93 -3.82 -0.04 -11.68
CA THR A 93 -2.40 -0.14 -12.04
C THR A 93 -2.27 -0.74 -13.45
N GLU A 94 -1.59 -0.04 -14.32
CA GLU A 94 -1.22 -0.51 -15.64
C GLU A 94 0.31 -0.54 -15.77
N MET A 95 0.83 -1.66 -16.27
CA MET A 95 2.25 -1.84 -16.54
C MET A 95 2.43 -2.26 -18.01
N ALA A 96 3.53 -1.83 -18.63
CA ALA A 96 3.88 -2.24 -19.97
C ALA A 96 4.23 -3.74 -19.99
N GLU A 97 4.19 -4.38 -21.16
CA GLU A 97 4.63 -5.76 -21.31
C GLU A 97 6.13 -5.92 -20.94
N GLY A 98 6.48 -7.06 -20.35
CA GLY A 98 7.84 -7.42 -20.03
C GLY A 98 8.09 -7.68 -18.54
N PRO A 99 9.33 -8.08 -18.18
CA PRO A 99 9.69 -8.36 -16.80
C PRO A 99 9.71 -7.09 -15.96
N CYS A 100 9.22 -7.19 -14.72
CA CYS A 100 9.11 -6.04 -13.84
C CYS A 100 9.61 -6.33 -12.42
N ALA A 101 10.16 -5.29 -11.76
CA ALA A 101 10.41 -5.31 -10.33
C ALA A 101 9.24 -4.67 -9.58
N VAL A 102 8.71 -5.39 -8.58
CA VAL A 102 7.70 -4.86 -7.65
C VAL A 102 8.35 -4.67 -6.28
N ILE A 103 8.47 -3.42 -5.84
CA ILE A 103 9.16 -3.03 -4.62
C ILE A 103 8.15 -2.65 -3.55
N GLY A 104 8.19 -3.33 -2.41
CA GLY A 104 7.40 -2.98 -1.24
C GLY A 104 8.27 -2.69 -0.02
N GLY A 105 7.93 -1.64 0.74
CA GLY A 105 8.62 -1.29 1.99
C GLY A 105 7.68 -1.24 3.19
N GLY A 106 7.93 -2.05 4.22
CA GLY A 106 7.09 -2.10 5.41
C GLY A 106 5.62 -2.39 5.07
N ALA A 107 4.70 -1.51 5.48
CA ALA A 107 3.27 -1.63 5.13
C ALA A 107 3.00 -1.62 3.61
N GLY A 108 3.90 -1.05 2.81
CA GLY A 108 3.80 -1.06 1.36
C GLY A 108 3.83 -2.47 0.75
N LEU A 109 4.38 -3.48 1.44
CA LEU A 109 4.34 -4.87 1.00
C LEU A 109 2.90 -5.40 0.85
N ALA A 110 2.00 -4.98 1.74
CA ALA A 110 0.59 -5.33 1.64
C ALA A 110 -0.12 -4.71 0.41
N ILE A 111 0.43 -3.60 -0.11
CA ILE A 111 -0.02 -2.93 -1.33
C ILE A 111 0.67 -3.52 -2.56
N ALA A 112 1.96 -3.82 -2.46
CA ALA A 112 2.76 -4.41 -3.53
C ALA A 112 2.27 -5.82 -3.93
N PHE A 113 1.84 -6.62 -2.95
CA PHE A 113 1.42 -8.01 -3.19
C PHE A 113 0.24 -8.14 -4.18
N PRO A 114 -0.91 -7.44 -4.03
CA PRO A 114 -1.99 -7.56 -5.00
C PRO A 114 -1.62 -7.08 -6.41
N VAL A 115 -0.70 -6.11 -6.52
CA VAL A 115 -0.16 -5.67 -7.81
C VAL A 115 0.73 -6.76 -8.41
N ALA A 116 1.66 -7.33 -7.63
CA ALA A 116 2.51 -8.44 -8.07
C ALA A 116 1.68 -9.63 -8.53
N LYS A 117 0.66 -10.00 -7.76
CA LYS A 117 -0.26 -11.09 -8.10
C LYS A 117 -0.98 -10.83 -9.43
N HIS A 118 -1.53 -9.63 -9.62
CA HIS A 118 -2.18 -9.26 -10.87
C HIS A 118 -1.22 -9.33 -12.06
N LEU A 119 0.01 -8.85 -11.90
CA LEU A 119 1.02 -8.89 -12.95
C LEU A 119 1.40 -10.33 -13.34
N VAL A 120 1.57 -11.22 -12.37
CA VAL A 120 1.79 -12.66 -12.63
C VAL A 120 0.60 -13.28 -13.35
N GLU A 121 -0.63 -13.01 -12.91
CA GLU A 121 -1.86 -13.53 -13.53
C GLU A 121 -2.05 -13.00 -14.96
N THR A 122 -1.50 -11.85 -15.30
CA THR A 122 -1.50 -11.28 -16.66
C THR A 122 -0.28 -11.64 -17.49
N GLY A 123 0.60 -12.51 -16.97
CA GLY A 123 1.71 -13.12 -17.73
C GLY A 123 3.03 -12.34 -17.66
N HIS A 124 3.19 -11.42 -16.72
CA HIS A 124 4.46 -10.74 -16.49
C HIS A 124 5.40 -11.63 -15.67
N GLU A 125 6.70 -11.57 -16.00
CA GLU A 125 7.76 -12.04 -15.11
C GLU A 125 7.97 -10.99 -14.02
N VAL A 126 7.82 -11.38 -12.74
CA VAL A 126 7.85 -10.46 -11.61
C VAL A 126 9.00 -10.79 -10.66
N HIS A 127 9.85 -9.81 -10.36
CA HIS A 127 10.81 -9.84 -9.27
C HIS A 127 10.29 -9.01 -8.10
N ALA A 128 10.05 -9.64 -6.96
CA ALA A 128 9.65 -8.95 -5.74
C ALA A 128 10.86 -8.49 -4.94
N ILE A 129 10.93 -7.19 -4.63
CA ILE A 129 11.94 -6.62 -3.73
C ILE A 129 11.23 -6.19 -2.44
N MET A 130 11.53 -6.90 -1.37
CA MET A 130 10.87 -6.75 -0.08
C MET A 130 11.81 -6.08 0.92
N GLY A 131 11.43 -4.89 1.39
CA GLY A 131 12.25 -4.13 2.33
C GLY A 131 11.59 -3.92 3.68
N ALA A 132 12.36 -4.08 4.75
CA ALA A 132 11.93 -3.74 6.10
C ALA A 132 13.11 -3.22 6.93
N ARG A 133 12.83 -2.57 8.07
CA ARG A 133 13.92 -2.20 9.00
C ARG A 133 14.47 -3.41 9.73
N THR A 134 13.62 -4.33 10.11
CA THR A 134 13.95 -5.58 10.82
C THR A 134 13.09 -6.72 10.28
N LYS A 135 13.49 -7.97 10.55
CA LYS A 135 12.73 -9.18 10.20
C LYS A 135 11.26 -9.11 10.63
N ASP A 136 11.01 -8.67 11.86
CA ASP A 136 9.65 -8.64 12.44
C ASP A 136 8.70 -7.65 11.75
N LEU A 137 9.25 -6.73 10.93
CA LEU A 137 8.50 -5.77 10.13
C LEU A 137 8.36 -6.20 8.65
N LEU A 138 8.90 -7.34 8.29
CA LEU A 138 8.73 -7.91 6.96
C LEU A 138 7.34 -8.56 6.87
N LEU A 139 6.53 -8.09 5.95
CA LEU A 139 5.16 -8.53 5.77
C LEU A 139 5.00 -9.35 4.49
N MET A 140 4.00 -10.23 4.44
CA MET A 140 3.56 -10.93 3.23
C MET A 140 4.60 -11.89 2.62
N GLU A 141 5.65 -12.27 3.36
CA GLU A 141 6.70 -13.15 2.84
C GLU A 141 6.14 -14.47 2.33
N ASP A 142 5.32 -15.14 3.13
CA ASP A 142 4.73 -16.44 2.77
C ASP A 142 3.89 -16.32 1.48
N GLN A 143 3.11 -15.24 1.35
CA GLN A 143 2.29 -15.00 0.17
C GLN A 143 3.13 -14.74 -1.09
N PHE A 144 4.23 -14.00 -0.97
CA PHE A 144 5.17 -13.82 -2.09
C PHE A 144 5.87 -15.11 -2.47
N ARG A 145 6.23 -15.98 -1.50
CA ARG A 145 6.82 -17.30 -1.73
C ARG A 145 5.84 -18.30 -2.35
N GLU A 146 4.55 -18.15 -2.09
CA GLU A 146 3.49 -18.94 -2.77
C GLU A 146 3.26 -18.45 -4.21
N LEU A 147 3.55 -17.19 -4.49
CA LEU A 147 3.30 -16.55 -5.78
C LEU A 147 4.48 -16.66 -6.76
N LEU A 148 5.71 -16.58 -6.26
CA LEU A 148 6.94 -16.45 -7.04
C LEU A 148 7.97 -17.50 -6.67
N ASP A 149 8.81 -17.87 -7.65
CA ASP A 149 9.98 -18.69 -7.41
C ASP A 149 11.02 -17.95 -6.54
N GLU A 150 11.82 -18.70 -5.77
CA GLU A 150 12.78 -18.15 -4.80
C GLU A 150 13.78 -17.17 -5.43
N ASP A 151 14.22 -17.45 -6.66
CA ASP A 151 15.17 -16.61 -7.41
C ASP A 151 14.59 -15.23 -7.79
N HIS A 152 13.26 -15.08 -7.73
CA HIS A 152 12.57 -13.83 -7.99
C HIS A 152 12.22 -13.04 -6.72
N ILE A 153 12.63 -13.52 -5.54
CA ILE A 153 12.36 -12.87 -4.26
C ILE A 153 13.65 -12.31 -3.67
N HIS A 154 13.68 -10.99 -3.48
CA HIS A 154 14.83 -10.27 -2.94
C HIS A 154 14.45 -9.59 -1.63
N ILE A 155 14.99 -10.06 -0.52
CA ILE A 155 14.65 -9.57 0.82
C ILE A 155 15.81 -8.76 1.38
N THR A 156 15.53 -7.54 1.87
CA THR A 156 16.51 -6.70 2.55
C THR A 156 15.99 -6.24 3.91
N THR A 157 16.87 -6.19 4.90
CA THR A 157 16.60 -5.54 6.19
C THR A 157 17.72 -4.55 6.53
N ASP A 158 17.33 -3.37 7.03
CA ASP A 158 18.31 -2.30 7.33
C ASP A 158 19.34 -2.77 8.35
N ASP A 159 18.92 -3.56 9.34
CA ASP A 159 19.77 -4.06 10.44
C ASP A 159 20.47 -5.40 10.13
N GLY A 160 20.16 -6.05 9.01
CA GLY A 160 20.71 -7.35 8.64
C GLY A 160 20.15 -8.54 9.42
N SER A 161 19.02 -8.35 10.12
CA SER A 161 18.38 -9.43 10.90
C SER A 161 17.77 -10.53 10.03
N TYR A 162 17.56 -10.24 8.72
CA TYR A 162 17.05 -11.21 7.76
C TYR A 162 17.32 -10.79 6.31
N GLY A 163 17.56 -11.78 5.43
CA GLY A 163 17.89 -11.51 4.03
C GLY A 163 19.24 -10.79 3.89
N GLU A 164 19.35 -9.90 2.92
CA GLU A 164 20.54 -9.07 2.71
C GLU A 164 20.47 -7.83 3.61
N GLN A 165 21.60 -7.50 4.28
CA GLN A 165 21.68 -6.25 5.03
C GLN A 165 21.76 -5.07 4.07
N GLY A 166 20.80 -4.15 4.16
CA GLY A 166 20.78 -2.95 3.33
C GLY A 166 19.37 -2.49 2.99
N VAL A 167 19.29 -1.72 1.92
CA VAL A 167 18.07 -1.09 1.43
C VAL A 167 17.66 -1.66 0.07
N VAL A 168 16.39 -1.55 -0.28
CA VAL A 168 15.79 -2.11 -1.51
C VAL A 168 16.47 -1.66 -2.81
N THR A 169 17.20 -0.55 -2.79
CA THR A 169 17.91 -0.06 -3.98
C THR A 169 19.10 -0.92 -4.38
N ALA A 170 19.65 -1.72 -3.47
CA ALA A 170 20.79 -2.60 -3.79
C ALA A 170 20.38 -3.78 -4.71
N PRO A 171 19.35 -4.60 -4.37
CA PRO A 171 18.85 -5.61 -5.31
C PRO A 171 18.23 -4.99 -6.57
N LEU A 172 17.55 -3.83 -6.47
CA LEU A 172 17.06 -3.13 -7.65
C LEU A 172 18.17 -2.80 -8.62
N GLU A 173 19.27 -2.23 -8.13
CA GLU A 173 20.42 -1.85 -8.98
C GLU A 173 21.02 -3.06 -9.69
N ARG A 174 21.13 -4.23 -9.03
CA ARG A 174 21.58 -5.48 -9.66
C ARG A 174 20.65 -5.92 -10.79
N LEU A 175 19.35 -5.98 -10.54
CA LEU A 175 18.36 -6.36 -11.56
C LEU A 175 18.41 -5.44 -12.78
N LEU A 176 18.61 -4.15 -12.57
CA LEU A 176 18.73 -3.16 -13.66
C LEU A 176 20.06 -3.31 -14.43
N GLN A 177 21.19 -3.55 -13.74
CA GLN A 177 22.48 -3.81 -14.38
C GLN A 177 22.44 -5.05 -15.27
N ASP A 178 21.82 -6.11 -14.78
CA ASP A 178 21.67 -7.39 -15.48
C ASP A 178 20.59 -7.36 -16.55
N LYS A 179 19.83 -6.23 -16.66
CA LYS A 179 18.67 -6.07 -17.55
C LYS A 179 17.60 -7.14 -17.32
N ALA A 180 17.50 -7.64 -16.09
CA ALA A 180 16.52 -8.64 -15.72
C ALA A 180 15.10 -8.07 -15.67
N VAL A 181 14.95 -6.74 -15.51
CA VAL A 181 13.68 -6.05 -15.49
C VAL A 181 13.69 -4.84 -16.44
N SER A 182 12.55 -4.56 -17.05
CA SER A 182 12.36 -3.46 -18.00
C SER A 182 11.52 -2.31 -17.42
N GLN A 183 10.94 -2.49 -16.25
CA GLN A 183 10.09 -1.53 -15.57
C GLN A 183 10.04 -1.82 -14.07
N VAL A 184 9.66 -0.82 -13.28
CA VAL A 184 9.62 -0.90 -11.82
C VAL A 184 8.30 -0.36 -11.31
N PHE A 185 7.67 -1.07 -10.37
CA PHE A 185 6.60 -0.56 -9.53
C PHE A 185 7.11 -0.46 -8.09
N CYS A 186 6.86 0.66 -7.41
CA CYS A 186 7.28 0.81 -6.03
C CYS A 186 6.21 1.44 -5.14
N VAL A 187 6.12 0.95 -3.90
CA VAL A 187 5.21 1.47 -2.88
C VAL A 187 5.79 1.30 -1.48
N GLY A 188 5.71 2.36 -0.69
CA GLY A 188 6.24 2.35 0.68
C GLY A 188 6.54 3.75 1.21
N PRO A 189 7.49 3.89 2.15
CA PRO A 189 7.90 5.18 2.66
C PRO A 189 8.43 6.11 1.56
N VAL A 190 8.09 7.40 1.61
CA VAL A 190 8.51 8.39 0.62
C VAL A 190 10.02 8.39 0.33
N PRO A 191 10.92 8.31 1.34
CA PRO A 191 12.35 8.19 1.05
C PRO A 191 12.73 6.96 0.23
N MET A 192 12.11 5.80 0.52
CA MET A 192 12.36 4.57 -0.23
C MET A 192 11.96 4.72 -1.69
N MET A 193 10.74 5.22 -1.96
CA MET A 193 10.25 5.44 -3.32
C MET A 193 11.13 6.46 -4.07
N LYS A 194 11.53 7.57 -3.42
CA LYS A 194 12.45 8.56 -4.00
C LYS A 194 13.78 7.93 -4.40
N PHE A 195 14.42 7.16 -3.51
CA PHE A 195 15.72 6.54 -3.82
C PHE A 195 15.60 5.41 -4.86
N SER A 196 14.52 4.64 -4.86
CA SER A 196 14.24 3.67 -5.94
C SER A 196 14.08 4.38 -7.29
N THR A 197 13.41 5.53 -7.32
CA THR A 197 13.29 6.36 -8.53
C THR A 197 14.65 6.83 -9.03
N LEU A 198 15.48 7.38 -8.16
CA LEU A 198 16.83 7.83 -8.52
C LEU A 198 17.70 6.67 -9.02
N THR A 199 17.50 5.46 -8.50
CA THR A 199 18.21 4.26 -8.96
C THR A 199 17.74 3.84 -10.35
N ALA A 200 16.42 3.78 -10.59
CA ALA A 200 15.88 3.41 -11.90
C ALA A 200 16.28 4.41 -13.00
N GLN A 201 16.30 5.71 -12.67
CA GLN A 201 16.72 6.77 -13.60
C GLN A 201 18.15 6.61 -14.10
N LYS A 202 19.08 6.06 -13.32
CA LYS A 202 20.47 5.80 -13.77
C LYS A 202 20.54 4.83 -14.95
N TYR A 203 19.51 4.01 -15.10
CA TYR A 203 19.42 2.94 -16.11
C TYR A 203 18.32 3.23 -17.16
N ASP A 204 17.80 4.44 -17.20
CA ASP A 204 16.69 4.85 -18.10
C ASP A 204 15.48 3.90 -18.03
N THR A 205 15.23 3.30 -16.86
CA THR A 205 14.14 2.34 -16.65
C THR A 205 12.90 3.05 -16.12
N PRO A 206 11.73 2.88 -16.76
CA PRO A 206 10.47 3.42 -16.28
C PRO A 206 10.15 2.93 -14.86
N ILE A 207 9.69 3.84 -14.02
CA ILE A 207 9.30 3.54 -12.65
C ILE A 207 7.98 4.21 -12.27
N THR A 208 7.04 3.41 -11.82
CA THR A 208 5.75 3.85 -11.29
C THR A 208 5.79 3.78 -9.77
N ALA A 209 5.35 4.84 -9.11
CA ALA A 209 5.19 4.86 -7.65
C ALA A 209 3.72 4.99 -7.27
N SER A 210 3.26 4.13 -6.36
CA SER A 210 1.94 4.25 -5.74
C SER A 210 2.03 5.21 -4.56
N LEU A 211 1.52 6.42 -4.74
CA LEU A 211 1.68 7.51 -3.78
C LEU A 211 0.64 7.39 -2.66
N ASN A 212 1.07 7.74 -1.46
CA ASN A 212 0.29 7.65 -0.23
C ASN A 212 0.09 9.01 0.48
N PRO A 213 -0.41 10.05 -0.21
CA PRO A 213 -0.74 11.32 0.46
C PRO A 213 -1.89 11.13 1.44
N ILE A 214 -2.07 12.08 2.35
CA ILE A 214 -3.23 12.13 3.24
C ILE A 214 -4.51 12.22 2.39
N MET A 215 -5.46 11.33 2.61
CA MET A 215 -6.76 11.30 1.95
C MET A 215 -7.89 11.42 2.98
N VAL A 216 -8.89 12.25 2.67
CA VAL A 216 -10.07 12.46 3.55
C VAL A 216 -11.35 12.05 2.86
N ASP A 217 -11.56 12.50 1.62
CA ASP A 217 -12.79 12.25 0.87
C ASP A 217 -12.65 11.07 -0.11
N GLY A 218 -11.57 11.03 -0.88
CA GLY A 218 -11.30 9.97 -1.85
C GLY A 218 -11.95 10.17 -3.23
N THR A 219 -12.74 11.24 -3.43
CA THR A 219 -13.51 11.48 -4.67
C THR A 219 -13.04 12.70 -5.48
N GLY A 220 -11.89 13.29 -5.13
CA GLY A 220 -11.32 14.46 -5.81
C GLY A 220 -11.88 15.81 -5.39
N MET A 221 -12.85 15.86 -4.45
CA MET A 221 -13.52 17.10 -4.09
C MET A 221 -12.76 17.95 -3.07
N CYS A 222 -12.15 17.33 -2.06
CA CYS A 222 -11.54 18.08 -0.95
C CYS A 222 -10.12 18.59 -1.23
N GLY A 223 -9.42 18.05 -2.25
CA GLY A 223 -8.06 18.42 -2.60
C GLY A 223 -6.98 18.04 -1.57
N CYS A 224 -7.32 17.25 -0.54
CA CYS A 224 -6.38 16.86 0.51
C CYS A 224 -5.23 16.01 -0.03
N CYS A 225 -5.54 15.11 -0.97
CA CYS A 225 -4.60 14.18 -1.59
C CYS A 225 -3.83 14.77 -2.79
N ARG A 226 -3.74 16.12 -2.90
CA ARG A 226 -2.99 16.74 -3.99
C ARG A 226 -1.50 16.42 -3.91
N VAL A 227 -0.92 16.14 -5.05
CA VAL A 227 0.50 15.86 -5.27
C VAL A 227 0.97 16.64 -6.49
N GLU A 228 2.23 17.07 -6.51
CA GLU A 228 2.82 17.73 -7.67
C GLU A 228 3.53 16.69 -8.53
N VAL A 229 3.08 16.57 -9.79
CA VAL A 229 3.62 15.60 -10.76
C VAL A 229 3.87 16.32 -12.09
N GLY A 230 5.13 16.42 -12.50
CA GLY A 230 5.53 17.12 -13.72
C GLY A 230 5.21 18.64 -13.69
N GLY A 231 5.21 19.25 -12.50
CA GLY A 231 4.87 20.67 -12.30
C GLY A 231 3.36 20.96 -12.40
N VAL A 232 2.53 19.93 -12.32
CA VAL A 232 1.06 20.03 -12.35
C VAL A 232 0.49 19.39 -11.09
N THR A 233 -0.43 20.10 -10.43
CA THR A 233 -1.17 19.54 -9.30
C THR A 233 -2.11 18.44 -9.77
N LYS A 234 -1.97 17.25 -9.18
CA LYS A 234 -2.83 16.07 -9.38
C LYS A 234 -3.51 15.69 -8.06
N PHE A 235 -4.61 14.97 -8.13
CA PHE A 235 -5.30 14.42 -6.97
C PHE A 235 -5.13 12.90 -6.96
N ALA A 236 -4.30 12.37 -6.06
CA ALA A 236 -3.97 10.95 -6.04
C ALA A 236 -5.18 10.02 -5.92
N CYS A 237 -6.30 10.48 -5.38
CA CYS A 237 -7.51 9.67 -5.27
C CYS A 237 -8.31 9.51 -6.56
N VAL A 238 -8.06 10.35 -7.58
CA VAL A 238 -8.78 10.28 -8.88
C VAL A 238 -7.86 10.24 -10.09
N ASP A 239 -6.65 10.83 -10.00
CA ASP A 239 -5.64 10.81 -11.08
C ASP A 239 -4.62 9.67 -10.90
N GLY A 240 -4.57 9.03 -9.69
CA GLY A 240 -3.66 7.98 -9.28
C GLY A 240 -4.39 6.84 -8.58
N PRO A 241 -3.76 6.14 -7.64
CA PRO A 241 -2.61 6.57 -6.81
C PRO A 241 -1.23 6.41 -7.48
N ASP A 242 -1.18 5.75 -8.63
CA ASP A 242 0.04 5.40 -9.34
C ASP A 242 0.44 6.52 -10.31
N PHE A 243 1.71 6.93 -10.24
CA PHE A 243 2.25 7.99 -11.08
C PHE A 243 3.65 7.65 -11.58
N ASP A 244 4.05 8.23 -12.69
CA ASP A 244 5.45 8.25 -13.11
C ASP A 244 6.29 8.90 -12.00
N ALA A 245 7.08 8.07 -11.33
CA ALA A 245 7.86 8.46 -10.16
C ALA A 245 8.93 9.50 -10.48
N THR A 246 9.37 9.59 -11.74
CA THR A 246 10.38 10.54 -12.20
C THR A 246 9.88 11.98 -12.22
N LEU A 247 8.55 12.16 -12.27
CA LEU A 247 7.88 13.46 -12.33
C LEU A 247 7.35 13.94 -10.97
N VAL A 248 7.42 13.11 -9.92
CA VAL A 248 6.87 13.43 -8.60
C VAL A 248 7.76 14.42 -7.84
N ASP A 249 7.16 15.47 -7.27
CA ASP A 249 7.80 16.30 -6.26
C ASP A 249 7.80 15.59 -4.90
N TRP A 250 8.87 14.86 -4.65
CA TRP A 250 9.05 14.07 -3.43
C TRP A 250 9.16 14.90 -2.15
N ASP A 251 9.66 16.14 -2.27
CA ASP A 251 9.87 17.01 -1.10
C ASP A 251 8.55 17.65 -0.68
N ASP A 252 7.70 18.07 -1.63
CA ASP A 252 6.32 18.49 -1.34
C ASP A 252 5.50 17.37 -0.74
N LEU A 253 5.51 16.17 -1.35
CA LEU A 253 4.77 15.01 -0.82
C LEU A 253 5.17 14.70 0.62
N ARG A 254 6.47 14.70 0.93
CA ARG A 254 6.99 14.46 2.28
C ARG A 254 6.55 15.52 3.28
N ALA A 255 6.61 16.80 2.89
CA ALA A 255 6.19 17.92 3.73
C ALA A 255 4.70 17.82 4.05
N ARG A 256 3.88 17.49 3.07
CA ARG A 256 2.43 17.33 3.23
C ARG A 256 2.05 16.17 4.14
N GLN A 257 2.74 15.03 4.02
CA GLN A 257 2.52 13.88 4.91
C GLN A 257 2.87 14.18 6.37
N ALA A 258 3.74 15.16 6.61
CA ALA A 258 4.12 15.53 7.96
C ALA A 258 3.17 16.57 8.61
N ALA A 259 2.21 17.12 7.86
CA ALA A 259 1.42 18.28 8.27
C ALA A 259 0.58 18.09 9.54
N TYR A 260 0.14 16.86 9.82
CA TYR A 260 -0.77 16.56 10.95
C TYR A 260 -0.18 15.57 11.97
N ARG A 261 1.12 15.32 11.95
CA ARG A 261 1.76 14.33 12.84
C ARG A 261 1.55 14.61 14.32
N SER A 262 1.50 15.89 14.73
CA SER A 262 1.26 16.28 16.11
C SER A 262 -0.15 15.92 16.55
N GLU A 263 -1.13 16.32 15.74
CA GLU A 263 -2.56 16.10 15.96
C GLU A 263 -2.93 14.63 15.93
N GLU A 264 -2.32 13.86 15.03
CA GLU A 264 -2.46 12.41 14.97
C GLU A 264 -1.95 11.74 16.25
N GLY A 265 -0.78 12.16 16.75
CA GLY A 265 -0.20 11.68 17.99
C GLY A 265 -1.07 12.00 19.21
N GLU A 266 -1.63 13.21 19.30
CA GLU A 266 -2.54 13.62 20.37
C GLU A 266 -3.85 12.82 20.32
N SER A 267 -4.40 12.60 19.11
CA SER A 267 -5.63 11.83 18.91
C SER A 267 -5.48 10.37 19.31
N LEU A 268 -4.33 9.75 19.02
CA LEU A 268 -4.02 8.38 19.40
C LEU A 268 -3.93 8.27 20.95
N LYS A 269 -3.14 9.13 21.60
CA LYS A 269 -3.02 9.15 23.07
C LYS A 269 -4.35 9.30 23.77
N ALA A 270 -5.20 10.24 23.30
CA ALA A 270 -6.52 10.44 23.87
C ALA A 270 -7.46 9.23 23.68
N TYR A 271 -7.25 8.44 22.64
CA TYR A 271 -7.99 7.19 22.42
C TYR A 271 -7.52 6.09 23.37
N GLU A 272 -6.20 5.90 23.52
CA GLU A 272 -5.61 4.91 24.42
C GLU A 272 -5.99 5.15 25.88
N GLU A 273 -5.96 6.41 26.34
CA GLU A 273 -6.36 6.79 27.70
C GLU A 273 -7.83 6.47 27.98
N LYS A 274 -8.73 6.67 27.02
CA LYS A 274 -10.14 6.33 27.16
C LYS A 274 -10.40 4.82 27.18
N SER A 275 -9.69 4.05 26.35
CA SER A 275 -9.83 2.59 26.33
C SER A 275 -9.32 1.95 27.62
N CYS A 276 -8.22 2.45 28.20
CA CYS A 276 -7.74 2.01 29.52
C CYS A 276 -8.70 2.33 30.68
N ALA A 277 -9.47 3.42 30.61
CA ALA A 277 -10.39 3.81 31.67
C ALA A 277 -11.71 2.99 31.68
N CYS A 278 -11.97 2.18 30.66
CA CYS A 278 -13.16 1.33 30.54
C CYS A 278 -12.91 -0.14 30.99
N HIS A 279 -11.72 -0.46 31.46
CA HIS A 279 -11.34 -1.72 32.08
C HIS A 279 -11.00 -1.49 33.57
#